data_4233f86926e6e651b008838f0edb906f
#
_entry.id   4233f86926e6e651b008838f0edb906f
#
_cell.length_a   1.000
_cell.length_b   1.000
_cell.length_c   1.000
_cell.angle_alpha   90.00
_cell.angle_beta   90.00
_cell.angle_gamma   90.00
#
_symmetry.space_group_name_H-M   'P 1'
#
loop_
_entity.id
_entity.type
_entity.pdbx_description
1 polymer ?
#
loop_
_entity_poly.entity_id
_entity_poly.type
_entity_poly.pdbx_seq_one_letter_code
_entity_poly.pdbx_strand_id
1 'polypeptide(L)'
;MTPRPDPGASNRSGLAEDADIGTSSEDYARRFRGGVGRWFLEIQARNTLKLLRELPAGASILDVGGGHAQIAPQLIDAGYEVTVVGSDPVCAVRLAPWTTKGRCRFEVANLQALPYADRSFDAVTCFRLLPHSVSWSGLIGELCRVARRSVVLDYPSIRSANILSSRLFQLKRAIELNTREFLLFTPSQIHTAFTEGGFIVRKERPQFLLPMVLHRWGNHAALSRFAEAPVRLLGLTRWFGSPIIVRADRRTAGA
;
A
#
# COMPACT_ATOMS: atom_id res chain seq x y z
N MET A 1 -42.75 -26.07 -14.48
CA MET A 1 -42.05 -24.85 -14.86
C MET A 1 -41.14 -24.48 -13.70
N THR A 2 -39.92 -25.02 -13.70
CA THR A 2 -38.90 -24.79 -12.67
C THR A 2 -38.17 -23.50 -12.97
N PRO A 3 -37.93 -22.59 -12.00
CA PRO A 3 -37.19 -21.37 -12.23
C PRO A 3 -35.72 -21.67 -12.53
N ARG A 4 -35.19 -21.03 -13.55
CA ARG A 4 -33.75 -21.04 -13.88
C ARG A 4 -32.97 -20.45 -12.71
N PRO A 5 -31.85 -21.06 -12.30
CA PRO A 5 -30.96 -20.43 -11.33
C PRO A 5 -30.30 -19.18 -11.92
N ASP A 6 -30.27 -18.12 -11.11
CA ASP A 6 -29.60 -16.85 -11.39
C ASP A 6 -28.08 -17.06 -11.52
N PRO A 7 -27.42 -16.70 -12.65
CA PRO A 7 -25.99 -16.92 -12.84
C PRO A 7 -25.08 -15.96 -12.05
N GLY A 8 -25.66 -15.08 -11.21
CA GLY A 8 -24.94 -14.08 -10.42
C GLY A 8 -24.63 -14.43 -8.97
N ALA A 9 -25.11 -15.58 -8.45
CA ALA A 9 -25.04 -15.90 -7.02
C ALA A 9 -24.01 -16.96 -6.62
N SER A 10 -23.08 -17.33 -7.49
CA SER A 10 -22.07 -18.31 -7.15
C SER A 10 -20.69 -17.68 -7.00
N ASN A 11 -20.14 -17.77 -5.81
CA ASN A 11 -18.72 -17.69 -5.47
C ASN A 11 -18.14 -16.34 -5.01
N ARG A 12 -18.79 -15.64 -4.10
CA ARG A 12 -18.15 -14.56 -3.33
C ARG A 12 -17.39 -15.03 -2.06
N SER A 13 -17.33 -16.32 -1.77
CA SER A 13 -16.71 -16.87 -0.57
C SER A 13 -15.49 -17.73 -0.92
N GLY A 14 -14.40 -17.13 -1.42
CA GLY A 14 -13.21 -17.95 -1.63
C GLY A 14 -12.07 -17.40 -2.47
N LEU A 15 -12.11 -16.16 -2.92
CA LEU A 15 -10.93 -15.56 -3.55
C LEU A 15 -10.00 -15.03 -2.45
N ALA A 16 -9.05 -15.87 -2.04
CA ALA A 16 -7.94 -15.41 -1.22
C ALA A 16 -7.19 -14.32 -1.97
N GLU A 17 -6.92 -13.19 -1.32
CA GLU A 17 -6.07 -12.13 -1.87
C GLU A 17 -4.64 -12.66 -1.96
N ASP A 18 -4.09 -12.74 -3.17
CA ASP A 18 -2.76 -13.29 -3.46
C ASP A 18 -1.84 -12.28 -4.19
N ALA A 19 -2.27 -11.03 -4.27
CA ALA A 19 -1.54 -9.98 -4.97
C ALA A 19 -0.18 -9.67 -4.33
N ASP A 20 -0.03 -9.92 -3.02
CA ASP A 20 1.20 -9.74 -2.27
C ASP A 20 2.29 -10.75 -2.66
N ILE A 21 1.96 -11.93 -3.18
CA ILE A 21 2.92 -12.87 -3.74
C ILE A 21 3.72 -12.19 -4.87
N GLY A 22 3.00 -11.54 -5.79
CA GLY A 22 3.63 -10.80 -6.89
C GLY A 22 4.49 -9.64 -6.40
N THR A 23 4.00 -8.85 -5.44
CA THR A 23 4.74 -7.69 -4.91
C THR A 23 5.90 -8.08 -4.00
N SER A 24 5.90 -9.28 -3.43
CA SER A 24 7.00 -9.83 -2.63
C SER A 24 8.11 -10.48 -3.47
N SER A 25 7.91 -10.65 -4.78
CA SER A 25 8.84 -11.32 -5.68
C SER A 25 10.12 -10.53 -5.93
N GLU A 26 11.20 -11.24 -6.32
CA GLU A 26 12.46 -10.62 -6.75
C GLU A 26 12.29 -9.76 -8.01
N ASP A 27 11.40 -10.15 -8.93
CA ASP A 27 11.10 -9.38 -10.14
C ASP A 27 10.47 -8.02 -9.79
N TYR A 28 9.59 -8.00 -8.81
CA TYR A 28 9.05 -6.75 -8.31
C TYR A 28 10.11 -5.90 -7.62
N ALA A 29 10.96 -6.51 -6.80
CA ALA A 29 12.04 -5.83 -6.10
C ALA A 29 13.07 -5.20 -7.05
N ARG A 30 13.33 -5.84 -8.21
CA ARG A 30 14.22 -5.27 -9.24
C ARG A 30 13.77 -3.88 -9.72
N ARG A 31 12.48 -3.57 -9.65
CA ARG A 31 11.92 -2.25 -10.00
C ARG A 31 12.44 -1.13 -9.10
N PHE A 32 12.98 -1.47 -7.93
CA PHE A 32 13.52 -0.53 -6.93
C PHE A 32 15.05 -0.62 -6.80
N ARG A 33 15.74 -1.34 -7.69
CA ARG A 33 17.20 -1.34 -7.77
C ARG A 33 17.73 0.00 -8.31
N GLY A 34 19.00 0.28 -8.02
CA GLY A 34 19.67 1.51 -8.45
C GLY A 34 19.33 2.74 -7.58
N GLY A 35 19.91 3.89 -7.95
CA GLY A 35 19.79 5.12 -7.16
C GLY A 35 18.37 5.68 -7.09
N VAL A 36 17.67 5.66 -8.22
CA VAL A 36 16.28 6.15 -8.31
C VAL A 36 15.33 5.26 -7.50
N GLY A 37 15.46 3.93 -7.60
CA GLY A 37 14.63 3.01 -6.84
C GLY A 37 14.80 3.18 -5.32
N ARG A 38 16.05 3.28 -4.85
CA ARG A 38 16.35 3.58 -3.44
C ARG A 38 15.74 4.92 -3.01
N TRP A 39 15.86 5.96 -3.81
CA TRP A 39 15.28 7.27 -3.53
C TRP A 39 13.74 7.21 -3.38
N PHE A 40 13.04 6.41 -4.20
CA PHE A 40 11.61 6.19 -4.03
C PHE A 40 11.28 5.56 -2.68
N LEU A 41 12.01 4.50 -2.30
CA LEU A 41 11.80 3.82 -1.02
C LEU A 41 12.15 4.73 0.18
N GLU A 42 13.19 5.55 0.08
CA GLU A 42 13.55 6.54 1.10
C GLU A 42 12.43 7.58 1.32
N ILE A 43 11.82 8.08 0.23
CA ILE A 43 10.70 9.03 0.33
C ILE A 43 9.49 8.35 0.95
N GLN A 44 9.16 7.13 0.52
CA GLN A 44 8.07 6.33 1.08
C GLN A 44 8.28 6.12 2.58
N ALA A 45 9.44 5.60 2.99
CA ALA A 45 9.77 5.34 4.39
C ALA A 45 9.70 6.62 5.25
N ARG A 46 10.34 7.69 4.80
CA ARG A 46 10.32 8.98 5.51
C ARG A 46 8.90 9.54 5.69
N ASN A 47 8.05 9.44 4.66
CA ASN A 47 6.67 9.90 4.74
C ASN A 47 5.85 9.03 5.69
N THR A 48 6.03 7.71 5.64
CA THR A 48 5.36 6.76 6.52
C THR A 48 5.74 7.01 7.98
N LEU A 49 7.03 7.10 8.29
CA LEU A 49 7.52 7.38 9.66
C LEU A 49 7.02 8.73 10.18
N LYS A 50 6.97 9.77 9.32
CA LYS A 50 6.37 11.06 9.69
C LYS A 50 4.88 10.97 10.01
N LEU A 51 4.15 10.09 9.33
CA LEU A 51 2.73 9.85 9.60
C LEU A 51 2.53 9.06 10.90
N LEU A 52 3.46 8.18 11.26
CA LEU A 52 3.40 7.33 12.46
C LEU A 52 4.04 7.96 13.71
N ARG A 53 4.69 9.10 13.62
CA ARG A 53 5.50 9.71 14.69
C ARG A 53 4.74 9.99 16.01
N GLU A 54 3.41 10.04 15.96
CA GLU A 54 2.54 10.27 17.12
C GLU A 54 2.22 8.98 17.88
N LEU A 55 2.65 7.82 17.38
CA LEU A 55 2.57 6.56 18.09
C LEU A 55 3.64 6.51 19.20
N PRO A 56 3.34 5.85 20.33
CA PRO A 56 4.34 5.63 21.37
C PRO A 56 5.49 4.74 20.87
N ALA A 57 6.64 4.85 21.54
CA ALA A 57 7.74 3.92 21.31
C ALA A 57 7.28 2.48 21.63
N GLY A 58 7.73 1.51 20.86
CA GLY A 58 7.31 0.11 21.01
C GLY A 58 5.87 -0.17 20.57
N ALA A 59 5.18 0.78 19.91
CA ALA A 59 3.83 0.52 19.41
C ALA A 59 3.80 -0.68 18.46
N SER A 60 2.75 -1.49 18.57
CA SER A 60 2.54 -2.67 17.72
C SER A 60 2.02 -2.28 16.33
N ILE A 61 2.71 -2.71 15.29
CA ILE A 61 2.33 -2.45 13.89
C ILE A 61 2.15 -3.75 13.13
N LEU A 62 1.01 -3.90 12.47
CA LEU A 62 0.78 -4.95 11.49
C LEU A 62 1.05 -4.40 10.08
N ASP A 63 1.96 -5.03 9.32
CA ASP A 63 2.24 -4.69 7.91
C ASP A 63 1.60 -5.74 6.99
N VAL A 64 0.45 -5.38 6.40
CA VAL A 64 -0.38 -6.29 5.59
C VAL A 64 0.11 -6.31 4.15
N GLY A 65 0.44 -7.51 3.65
CA GLY A 65 1.08 -7.68 2.34
C GLY A 65 2.53 -7.18 2.32
N GLY A 66 3.17 -7.01 3.49
CA GLY A 66 4.49 -6.40 3.66
C GLY A 66 5.69 -7.28 3.25
N GLY A 67 5.47 -8.46 2.67
CA GLY A 67 6.53 -9.40 2.27
C GLY A 67 7.59 -8.83 1.32
N HIS A 68 7.30 -7.74 0.63
CA HIS A 68 8.28 -7.01 -0.18
C HIS A 68 9.42 -6.37 0.65
N ALA A 69 9.33 -6.34 1.98
CA ALA A 69 10.33 -5.79 2.92
C ALA A 69 10.75 -4.33 2.61
N GLN A 70 9.81 -3.50 2.18
CA GLN A 70 10.11 -2.10 1.81
C GLN A 70 9.75 -1.09 2.92
N ILE A 71 8.96 -1.52 3.91
CA ILE A 71 8.56 -0.67 5.05
C ILE A 71 8.89 -1.34 6.38
N ALA A 72 8.66 -2.64 6.54
CA ALA A 72 8.92 -3.35 7.79
C ALA A 72 10.31 -3.08 8.38
N PRO A 73 11.44 -3.11 7.61
CA PRO A 73 12.76 -2.80 8.16
C PRO A 73 12.85 -1.41 8.80
N GLN A 74 12.28 -0.39 8.16
CA GLN A 74 12.32 0.98 8.66
C GLN A 74 11.44 1.19 9.89
N LEU A 75 10.33 0.45 9.99
CA LEU A 75 9.48 0.43 11.19
C LEU A 75 10.23 -0.23 12.37
N ILE A 76 10.90 -1.35 12.10
CA ILE A 76 11.73 -2.05 13.09
C ILE A 76 12.86 -1.15 13.60
N ASP A 77 13.56 -0.47 12.68
CA ASP A 77 14.67 0.43 13.04
C ASP A 77 14.19 1.69 13.77
N ALA A 78 12.93 2.07 13.59
CA ALA A 78 12.27 3.14 14.35
C ALA A 78 11.79 2.69 15.75
N GLY A 79 11.98 1.43 16.12
CA GLY A 79 11.67 0.89 17.44
C GLY A 79 10.23 0.41 17.63
N TYR A 80 9.50 0.15 16.54
CA TYR A 80 8.16 -0.45 16.60
C TYR A 80 8.22 -1.99 16.67
N GLU A 81 7.22 -2.60 17.31
CA GLU A 81 7.00 -4.04 17.28
C GLU A 81 6.25 -4.41 16.00
N VAL A 82 6.92 -5.06 15.05
CA VAL A 82 6.38 -5.30 13.71
C VAL A 82 6.00 -6.76 13.55
N THR A 83 4.74 -6.99 13.17
CA THR A 83 4.26 -8.25 12.61
C THR A 83 3.94 -8.01 11.13
N VAL A 84 4.42 -8.88 10.26
CA VAL A 84 4.11 -8.85 8.83
C VAL A 84 3.18 -10.02 8.53
N VAL A 85 2.11 -9.77 7.79
CA VAL A 85 1.21 -10.83 7.31
C VAL A 85 1.21 -10.87 5.79
N GLY A 86 1.31 -12.06 5.24
CA GLY A 86 1.24 -12.33 3.81
C GLY A 86 0.27 -13.46 3.49
N SER A 87 -0.13 -13.60 2.23
CA SER A 87 -1.08 -14.64 1.80
C SER A 87 -0.43 -16.03 1.63
N ASP A 88 0.91 -16.08 1.50
CA ASP A 88 1.66 -17.29 1.23
C ASP A 88 3.02 -17.27 1.94
N PRO A 89 3.57 -18.43 2.37
CA PRO A 89 4.89 -18.51 2.96
C PRO A 89 6.02 -17.92 2.11
N VAL A 90 5.89 -17.91 0.79
CA VAL A 90 6.89 -17.33 -0.13
C VAL A 90 7.09 -15.83 0.11
N CYS A 91 6.08 -15.13 0.64
CA CYS A 91 6.17 -13.71 0.99
C CYS A 91 7.16 -13.45 2.13
N ALA A 92 7.54 -14.46 2.93
CA ALA A 92 8.52 -14.33 4.02
C ALA A 92 9.98 -14.21 3.53
N VAL A 93 10.28 -14.66 2.32
CA VAL A 93 11.66 -14.84 1.83
C VAL A 93 12.50 -13.57 2.00
N ARG A 94 11.96 -12.42 1.65
CA ARG A 94 12.68 -11.14 1.74
C ARG A 94 12.79 -10.59 3.16
N LEU A 95 12.00 -11.12 4.10
CA LEU A 95 12.00 -10.74 5.52
C LEU A 95 12.98 -11.58 6.35
N ALA A 96 13.55 -12.65 5.79
CA ALA A 96 14.45 -13.55 6.48
C ALA A 96 15.54 -12.85 7.32
N PRO A 97 16.20 -11.74 6.88
CA PRO A 97 17.20 -11.06 7.67
C PRO A 97 16.71 -10.51 9.02
N TRP A 98 15.40 -10.27 9.14
CA TRP A 98 14.76 -9.74 10.36
C TRP A 98 14.02 -10.81 11.16
N THR A 99 13.33 -11.74 10.48
CA THR A 99 12.58 -12.82 11.14
C THR A 99 13.51 -13.81 11.85
N THR A 100 14.62 -14.20 11.21
CA THR A 100 15.62 -15.11 11.82
C THR A 100 16.32 -14.53 13.06
N LYS A 101 16.37 -13.20 13.16
CA LYS A 101 16.91 -12.48 14.32
C LYS A 101 15.86 -12.15 15.37
N GLY A 102 14.63 -12.60 15.20
CA GLY A 102 13.51 -12.30 16.10
C GLY A 102 13.08 -10.81 16.12
N ARG A 103 13.50 -10.02 15.12
CA ARG A 103 13.21 -8.58 15.06
C ARG A 103 11.84 -8.26 14.46
N CYS A 104 11.22 -9.20 13.76
CA CYS A 104 9.81 -9.15 13.36
C CYS A 104 9.23 -10.55 13.28
N ARG A 105 7.91 -10.66 13.33
CA ARG A 105 7.16 -11.89 13.09
C ARG A 105 6.62 -11.87 11.67
N PHE A 106 6.53 -13.04 11.05
CA PHE A 106 5.83 -13.23 9.79
C PHE A 106 4.75 -14.30 9.98
N GLU A 107 3.55 -14.01 9.53
CA GLU A 107 2.41 -14.93 9.61
C GLU A 107 1.74 -15.04 8.24
N VAL A 108 1.15 -16.21 7.98
CA VAL A 108 0.39 -16.46 6.73
C VAL A 108 -1.09 -16.44 7.04
N ALA A 109 -1.85 -15.61 6.31
CA ALA A 109 -3.29 -15.53 6.51
C ALA A 109 -4.03 -15.05 5.25
N ASN A 110 -5.35 -15.20 5.26
CA ASN A 110 -6.21 -14.54 4.28
C ASN A 110 -6.24 -13.03 4.57
N LEU A 111 -5.74 -12.21 3.65
CA LEU A 111 -5.64 -10.76 3.83
C LEU A 111 -7.02 -10.04 3.81
N GLN A 112 -8.07 -10.73 3.31
CA GLN A 112 -9.45 -10.25 3.33
C GLN A 112 -10.21 -10.64 4.62
N ALA A 113 -9.61 -11.50 5.47
CA ALA A 113 -10.18 -11.96 6.73
C ALA A 113 -9.02 -12.25 7.70
N LEU A 114 -8.45 -11.21 8.29
CA LEU A 114 -7.27 -11.28 9.14
C LEU A 114 -7.58 -12.04 10.45
N PRO A 115 -6.73 -12.99 10.88
CA PRO A 115 -6.98 -13.84 12.05
C PRO A 115 -6.68 -13.12 13.38
N TYR A 116 -6.93 -11.83 13.45
CA TYR A 116 -6.66 -11.00 14.62
C TYR A 116 -7.96 -10.43 15.17
N ALA A 117 -8.00 -10.26 16.49
CA ALA A 117 -9.11 -9.58 17.17
C ALA A 117 -9.19 -8.11 16.73
N ASP A 118 -10.38 -7.53 16.90
CA ASP A 118 -10.58 -6.11 16.68
C ASP A 118 -9.62 -5.28 17.52
N ARG A 119 -9.04 -4.24 16.93
CA ARG A 119 -8.16 -3.29 17.62
C ARG A 119 -6.94 -3.93 18.29
N SER A 120 -6.40 -5.00 17.70
CA SER A 120 -5.25 -5.73 18.24
C SER A 120 -3.89 -5.06 18.02
N PHE A 121 -3.78 -4.18 17.01
CA PHE A 121 -2.54 -3.45 16.71
C PHE A 121 -2.74 -1.94 16.88
N ASP A 122 -1.72 -1.24 17.37
CA ASP A 122 -1.78 0.22 17.50
C ASP A 122 -1.89 0.92 16.14
N ALA A 123 -1.18 0.41 15.13
CA ALA A 123 -1.37 0.83 13.75
C ALA A 123 -1.29 -0.34 12.78
N VAL A 124 -1.85 -0.13 11.59
CA VAL A 124 -1.78 -1.06 10.48
C VAL A 124 -1.20 -0.35 9.27
N THR A 125 -0.24 -0.98 8.59
CA THR A 125 0.32 -0.50 7.32
C THR A 125 -0.05 -1.45 6.20
N CYS A 126 -0.29 -0.89 4.99
CA CYS A 126 -0.56 -1.68 3.79
C CYS A 126 -0.04 -0.94 2.56
N PHE A 127 1.04 -1.43 1.96
CA PHE A 127 1.69 -0.79 0.84
C PHE A 127 1.65 -1.66 -0.40
N ARG A 128 1.36 -1.04 -1.57
CA ARG A 128 1.42 -1.66 -2.90
C ARG A 128 0.47 -2.83 -3.12
N LEU A 129 -0.45 -3.07 -2.20
CA LEU A 129 -1.43 -4.14 -2.28
C LEU A 129 -2.75 -3.65 -2.88
N LEU A 130 -3.25 -2.50 -2.43
CA LEU A 130 -4.57 -1.97 -2.77
C LEU A 130 -4.86 -1.91 -4.28
N PRO A 131 -3.92 -1.48 -5.16
CA PRO A 131 -4.17 -1.40 -6.61
C PRO A 131 -4.41 -2.75 -7.28
N HIS A 132 -4.06 -3.83 -6.62
CA HIS A 132 -4.14 -5.20 -7.14
C HIS A 132 -5.24 -6.02 -6.47
N SER A 133 -5.91 -5.46 -5.46
CA SER A 133 -6.98 -6.12 -4.73
C SER A 133 -8.34 -5.90 -5.40
N VAL A 134 -9.02 -6.97 -5.75
CA VAL A 134 -10.37 -6.91 -6.32
C VAL A 134 -11.38 -6.40 -5.28
N SER A 135 -11.24 -6.86 -4.03
CA SER A 135 -12.08 -6.44 -2.90
C SER A 135 -11.38 -5.37 -2.04
N TRP A 136 -10.87 -4.31 -2.67
CA TRP A 136 -10.08 -3.28 -2.01
C TRP A 136 -10.81 -2.56 -0.86
N SER A 137 -12.13 -2.36 -0.95
CA SER A 137 -12.91 -1.74 0.13
C SER A 137 -13.06 -2.68 1.32
N GLY A 138 -13.27 -3.98 1.08
CA GLY A 138 -13.25 -5.01 2.11
C GLY A 138 -11.89 -5.09 2.81
N LEU A 139 -10.80 -5.03 2.04
CA LEU A 139 -9.44 -4.97 2.59
C LEU A 139 -9.28 -3.75 3.52
N ILE A 140 -9.69 -2.54 3.11
CA ILE A 140 -9.65 -1.36 3.98
C ILE A 140 -10.49 -1.59 5.25
N GLY A 141 -11.66 -2.21 5.15
CA GLY A 141 -12.50 -2.59 6.29
C GLY A 141 -11.75 -3.48 7.29
N GLU A 142 -11.03 -4.52 6.82
CA GLU A 142 -10.23 -5.40 7.66
C GLU A 142 -9.04 -4.67 8.31
N LEU A 143 -8.33 -3.82 7.55
CA LEU A 143 -7.28 -2.97 8.12
C LEU A 143 -7.83 -2.10 9.25
N CYS A 144 -8.99 -1.48 9.04
CA CYS A 144 -9.66 -0.65 10.04
C CYS A 144 -10.13 -1.48 11.24
N ARG A 145 -10.63 -2.70 11.05
CA ARG A 145 -11.10 -3.56 12.12
C ARG A 145 -9.97 -3.86 13.12
N VAL A 146 -8.82 -4.31 12.62
CA VAL A 146 -7.69 -4.75 13.47
C VAL A 146 -6.86 -3.59 14.01
N ALA A 147 -6.95 -2.38 13.44
CA ALA A 147 -6.22 -1.20 13.91
C ALA A 147 -6.90 -0.57 15.12
N ARG A 148 -6.15 -0.33 16.21
CA ARG A 148 -6.63 0.39 17.40
C ARG A 148 -6.70 1.89 17.17
N ARG A 149 -5.70 2.49 16.52
CA ARG A 149 -5.53 3.95 16.38
C ARG A 149 -5.49 4.41 14.94
N SER A 150 -4.60 3.86 14.12
CA SER A 150 -4.29 4.41 12.80
C SER A 150 -4.12 3.34 11.74
N VAL A 151 -4.53 3.66 10.52
CA VAL A 151 -4.20 2.90 9.31
C VAL A 151 -3.39 3.80 8.39
N VAL A 152 -2.27 3.30 7.84
CA VAL A 152 -1.46 3.99 6.83
C VAL A 152 -1.33 3.08 5.62
N LEU A 153 -1.79 3.56 4.47
CA LEU A 153 -1.67 2.82 3.21
C LEU A 153 -1.27 3.72 2.06
N ASP A 154 -0.85 3.13 0.94
CA ASP A 154 -0.64 3.87 -0.30
C ASP A 154 -1.65 3.46 -1.38
N TYR A 155 -1.97 4.43 -2.25
CA TYR A 155 -2.81 4.20 -3.40
C TYR A 155 -2.40 5.08 -4.60
N PRO A 156 -2.50 4.59 -5.84
CA PRO A 156 -2.30 5.39 -7.03
C PRO A 156 -3.54 6.27 -7.29
N SER A 157 -3.31 7.59 -7.41
CA SER A 157 -4.40 8.53 -7.64
C SER A 157 -4.71 8.69 -9.12
N ILE A 158 -6.01 8.68 -9.47
CA ILE A 158 -6.48 8.99 -10.82
C ILE A 158 -6.17 10.45 -11.23
N ARG A 159 -6.00 11.36 -10.26
CA ARG A 159 -5.67 12.77 -10.52
C ARG A 159 -4.22 13.01 -10.93
N SER A 160 -3.39 11.96 -10.92
CA SER A 160 -1.96 12.13 -11.22
C SER A 160 -1.71 12.34 -12.71
N ALA A 161 -0.56 12.97 -13.03
CA ALA A 161 -0.04 13.05 -14.40
C ALA A 161 0.18 11.65 -15.04
N ASN A 162 0.12 10.59 -14.24
CA ASN A 162 0.11 9.19 -14.70
C ASN A 162 -1.14 8.80 -15.52
N ILE A 163 -2.18 9.63 -15.58
CA ILE A 163 -3.35 9.39 -16.45
C ILE A 163 -2.92 9.24 -17.92
N LEU A 164 -1.96 10.05 -18.36
CA LEU A 164 -1.44 9.94 -19.72
C LEU A 164 -0.68 8.63 -19.95
N SER A 165 0.07 8.16 -18.93
CA SER A 165 0.74 6.86 -18.97
C SER A 165 -0.25 5.69 -18.83
N SER A 166 -1.40 5.87 -18.16
CA SER A 166 -2.42 4.82 -18.05
C SER A 166 -3.14 4.56 -19.38
N ARG A 167 -3.34 5.56 -20.22
CA ARG A 167 -3.85 5.36 -21.60
C ARG A 167 -2.86 4.59 -22.47
N LEU A 168 -1.56 4.92 -22.36
CA LEU A 168 -0.49 4.16 -23.00
C LEU A 168 -0.35 2.75 -22.41
N PHE A 169 -0.61 2.59 -21.12
CA PHE A 169 -0.57 1.30 -20.44
C PHE A 169 -1.79 0.42 -20.80
N GLN A 170 -2.97 1.01 -20.99
CA GLN A 170 -4.15 0.28 -21.50
C GLN A 170 -3.95 -0.19 -22.95
N LEU A 171 -3.29 0.62 -23.79
CA LEU A 171 -2.89 0.19 -25.13
C LEU A 171 -1.89 -0.98 -25.08
N LYS A 172 -0.97 -0.97 -24.11
CA LYS A 172 -0.01 -2.06 -23.87
C LYS A 172 -0.69 -3.33 -23.32
N ARG A 173 -1.72 -3.18 -22.45
CA ARG A 173 -2.54 -4.30 -21.94
C ARG A 173 -3.34 -5.00 -23.05
N ALA A 174 -3.80 -4.27 -24.06
CA ALA A 174 -4.46 -4.85 -25.22
C ALA A 174 -3.53 -5.77 -26.05
N ILE A 175 -2.22 -5.62 -25.88
CA ILE A 175 -1.17 -6.40 -26.55
C ILE A 175 -0.61 -7.52 -25.65
N GLU A 176 -0.60 -7.32 -24.33
CA GLU A 176 -0.08 -8.29 -23.34
C GLU A 176 -1.25 -8.94 -22.57
N LEU A 177 -1.62 -10.17 -22.96
CA LEU A 177 -2.76 -10.96 -22.46
C LEU A 177 -2.66 -11.41 -20.98
N ASN A 178 -1.70 -10.92 -20.17
CA ASN A 178 -1.43 -11.51 -18.86
C ASN A 178 -1.02 -10.51 -17.76
N THR A 179 -1.74 -9.37 -17.60
CA THR A 179 -1.46 -8.44 -16.49
C THR A 179 -2.65 -8.34 -15.55
N ARG A 180 -2.41 -8.58 -14.23
CA ARG A 180 -3.40 -8.32 -13.16
C ARG A 180 -3.98 -6.93 -13.29
N GLU A 181 -5.25 -6.77 -12.93
CA GLU A 181 -5.91 -5.47 -12.90
C GLU A 181 -5.14 -4.52 -11.98
N PHE A 182 -4.90 -3.31 -12.48
CA PHE A 182 -4.27 -2.23 -11.72
C PHE A 182 -5.29 -1.11 -11.56
N LEU A 183 -5.83 -1.00 -10.34
CA LEU A 183 -6.86 -0.03 -10.03
C LEU A 183 -6.25 1.35 -9.73
N LEU A 184 -6.91 2.39 -10.21
CA LEU A 184 -6.65 3.78 -9.85
C LEU A 184 -7.81 4.30 -9.01
N PHE A 185 -7.51 5.12 -8.01
CA PHE A 185 -8.49 5.57 -7.03
C PHE A 185 -8.67 7.09 -7.07
N THR A 186 -9.89 7.53 -6.83
CA THR A 186 -10.15 8.89 -6.41
C THR A 186 -9.95 9.01 -4.90
N PRO A 187 -9.49 10.17 -4.38
CA PRO A 187 -9.43 10.39 -2.93
C PRO A 187 -10.78 10.13 -2.24
N SER A 188 -11.89 10.50 -2.88
CA SER A 188 -13.24 10.27 -2.34
C SER A 188 -13.54 8.80 -2.07
N GLN A 189 -13.19 7.89 -3.00
CA GLN A 189 -13.38 6.45 -2.79
C GLN A 189 -12.64 5.95 -1.55
N ILE A 190 -11.38 6.37 -1.38
CA ILE A 190 -10.56 5.99 -0.22
C ILE A 190 -11.13 6.57 1.08
N HIS A 191 -11.55 7.86 1.07
CA HIS A 191 -12.14 8.51 2.22
C HIS A 191 -13.47 7.84 2.64
N THR A 192 -14.31 7.46 1.67
CA THR A 192 -15.57 6.75 1.92
C THR A 192 -15.30 5.40 2.58
N ALA A 193 -14.40 4.59 2.03
CA ALA A 193 -14.06 3.28 2.59
C ALA A 193 -13.51 3.39 4.03
N PHE A 194 -12.68 4.38 4.33
CA PHE A 194 -12.23 4.65 5.70
C PHE A 194 -13.38 5.07 6.61
N THR A 195 -14.28 5.91 6.11
CA THR A 195 -15.44 6.38 6.88
C THR A 195 -16.38 5.23 7.25
N GLU A 196 -16.63 4.31 6.31
CA GLU A 196 -17.39 3.08 6.54
C GLU A 196 -16.70 2.16 7.57
N GLY A 197 -15.35 2.11 7.56
CA GLY A 197 -14.56 1.41 8.58
C GLY A 197 -14.46 2.11 9.94
N GLY A 198 -15.14 3.27 10.14
CA GLY A 198 -15.11 4.03 11.39
C GLY A 198 -13.84 4.87 11.59
N PHE A 199 -13.15 5.23 10.48
CA PHE A 199 -11.94 6.04 10.48
C PHE A 199 -12.17 7.37 9.75
N ILE A 200 -11.30 8.34 10.04
CA ILE A 200 -11.26 9.65 9.35
C ILE A 200 -9.86 9.86 8.80
N VAL A 201 -9.77 10.19 7.52
CA VAL A 201 -8.49 10.58 6.90
C VAL A 201 -7.99 11.87 7.55
N ARG A 202 -6.78 11.83 8.09
CA ARG A 202 -6.13 12.95 8.79
C ARG A 202 -5.06 13.63 7.96
N LYS A 203 -4.26 12.84 7.24
CA LYS A 203 -3.12 13.34 6.46
C LYS A 203 -2.95 12.54 5.18
N GLU A 204 -2.64 13.24 4.11
CA GLU A 204 -2.24 12.66 2.84
C GLU A 204 -0.87 13.19 2.42
N ARG A 205 -0.06 12.33 1.83
CA ARG A 205 1.30 12.62 1.36
C ARG A 205 1.46 12.14 -0.08
N PRO A 206 1.05 12.94 -1.08
CA PRO A 206 1.38 12.66 -2.47
C PRO A 206 2.90 12.66 -2.67
N GLN A 207 3.44 11.67 -3.39
CA GLN A 207 4.89 11.44 -3.41
C GLN A 207 5.58 12.12 -4.60
N PHE A 208 5.15 11.85 -5.82
CA PHE A 208 5.80 12.28 -7.05
C PHE A 208 4.79 12.84 -8.03
N LEU A 209 5.14 13.91 -8.74
CA LEU A 209 4.33 14.42 -9.84
C LEU A 209 4.66 13.72 -11.15
N LEU A 210 5.94 13.58 -11.44
CA LEU A 210 6.39 12.96 -12.67
C LEU A 210 6.19 11.44 -12.61
N PRO A 211 5.81 10.81 -13.74
CA PRO A 211 5.69 9.37 -13.83
C PRO A 211 6.98 8.65 -13.43
N MET A 212 6.86 7.61 -12.60
CA MET A 212 8.00 6.81 -12.14
C MET A 212 8.85 6.25 -13.30
N VAL A 213 8.23 6.04 -14.46
CA VAL A 213 8.94 5.59 -15.68
C VAL A 213 9.97 6.62 -16.15
N LEU A 214 9.64 7.92 -16.12
CA LEU A 214 10.58 8.98 -16.53
C LEU A 214 11.79 9.03 -15.60
N HIS A 215 11.57 8.88 -14.29
CA HIS A 215 12.67 8.83 -13.32
C HIS A 215 13.59 7.62 -13.55
N ARG A 216 13.02 6.48 -13.93
CA ARG A 216 13.80 5.25 -14.20
C ARG A 216 14.60 5.34 -15.48
N TRP A 217 14.07 6.01 -16.50
CA TRP A 217 14.76 6.14 -17.78
C TRP A 217 16.09 6.91 -17.63
N GLY A 218 16.10 7.97 -16.82
CA GLY A 218 17.32 8.73 -16.51
C GLY A 218 18.28 8.03 -15.54
N ASN A 219 17.80 7.06 -14.75
CA ASN A 219 18.52 6.31 -13.68
C ASN A 219 19.43 7.13 -12.76
N HIS A 220 19.24 8.45 -12.68
CA HIS A 220 20.00 9.37 -11.84
C HIS A 220 19.10 10.01 -10.77
N ALA A 221 19.28 9.63 -9.51
CA ALA A 221 18.48 10.15 -8.39
C ALA A 221 18.64 11.68 -8.23
N ALA A 222 19.82 12.24 -8.49
CA ALA A 222 20.05 13.67 -8.44
C ALA A 222 19.22 14.43 -9.49
N LEU A 223 19.17 13.93 -10.73
CA LEU A 223 18.35 14.51 -11.79
C LEU A 223 16.86 14.42 -11.47
N SER A 224 16.42 13.29 -10.93
CA SER A 224 15.04 13.09 -10.48
C SER A 224 14.65 14.06 -9.36
N ARG A 225 15.53 14.28 -8.37
CA ARG A 225 15.34 15.27 -7.30
C ARG A 225 15.25 16.69 -7.85
N PHE A 226 16.13 17.03 -8.79
CA PHE A 226 16.14 18.33 -9.45
C PHE A 226 14.87 18.59 -10.26
N ALA A 227 14.40 17.60 -11.00
CA ALA A 227 13.16 17.69 -11.79
C ALA A 227 11.89 17.82 -10.90
N GLU A 228 11.85 17.15 -9.74
CA GLU A 228 10.72 17.24 -8.80
C GLU A 228 10.75 18.51 -7.91
N ALA A 229 11.93 19.14 -7.73
CA ALA A 229 12.07 20.29 -6.83
C ALA A 229 11.18 21.49 -7.22
N PRO A 230 11.20 22.02 -8.47
CA PRO A 230 10.37 23.15 -8.85
C PRO A 230 8.87 22.81 -8.76
N VAL A 231 8.51 21.60 -9.10
CA VAL A 231 7.12 21.13 -9.05
C VAL A 231 6.58 21.08 -7.63
N ARG A 232 7.42 20.69 -6.68
CA ARG A 232 7.11 20.71 -5.24
C ARG A 232 7.02 22.13 -4.70
N LEU A 233 7.92 23.03 -5.12
CA LEU A 233 7.89 24.46 -4.72
C LEU A 233 6.62 25.13 -5.20
N LEU A 234 6.14 24.81 -6.40
CA LEU A 234 4.88 25.31 -6.96
C LEU A 234 3.65 24.62 -6.35
N GLY A 235 3.82 23.65 -5.45
CA GLY A 235 2.72 22.93 -4.80
C GLY A 235 1.99 21.92 -5.70
N LEU A 236 2.43 21.72 -6.95
CA LEU A 236 1.77 20.84 -7.91
C LEU A 236 1.76 19.37 -7.46
N THR A 237 2.80 18.91 -6.78
CA THR A 237 2.86 17.55 -6.21
C THR A 237 1.72 17.33 -5.21
N ARG A 238 1.25 18.37 -4.49
CA ARG A 238 0.15 18.26 -3.53
C ARG A 238 -1.17 17.90 -4.22
N TRP A 239 -1.41 18.39 -5.43
CA TRP A 239 -2.66 18.21 -6.16
C TRP A 239 -2.65 17.01 -7.10
N PHE A 240 -1.51 16.72 -7.71
CA PHE A 240 -1.37 15.78 -8.80
C PHE A 240 -0.33 14.67 -8.52
N GLY A 241 0.26 14.63 -7.34
CA GLY A 241 1.27 13.63 -7.00
C GLY A 241 0.67 12.23 -6.79
N SER A 242 1.44 11.20 -7.16
CA SER A 242 1.08 9.78 -7.01
C SER A 242 2.35 8.92 -6.83
N PRO A 243 2.29 7.79 -6.09
CA PRO A 243 1.17 7.38 -5.23
C PRO A 243 0.95 8.32 -4.05
N ILE A 244 -0.22 8.26 -3.44
CA ILE A 244 -0.54 9.00 -2.22
C ILE A 244 -0.40 8.06 -1.03
N ILE A 245 0.37 8.46 -0.01
CA ILE A 245 0.33 7.79 1.30
C ILE A 245 -0.69 8.54 2.15
N VAL A 246 -1.66 7.79 2.67
CA VAL A 246 -2.75 8.32 3.51
C VAL A 246 -2.65 7.74 4.91
N ARG A 247 -2.88 8.57 5.92
CA ARG A 247 -3.16 8.16 7.29
C ARG A 247 -4.60 8.47 7.62
N ALA A 248 -5.32 7.46 8.07
CA ALA A 248 -6.63 7.59 8.69
C ALA A 248 -6.54 7.16 10.16
N ASP A 249 -7.23 7.88 11.02
CA ASP A 249 -7.31 7.59 12.45
C ASP A 249 -8.72 7.19 12.83
N ARG A 250 -8.83 6.27 13.80
CA ARG A 250 -10.13 5.84 14.33
C ARG A 250 -10.89 7.04 14.90
N ARG A 251 -12.17 7.12 14.60
CA ARG A 251 -13.06 8.09 15.24
C ARG A 251 -13.09 7.83 16.74
N THR A 252 -12.79 8.84 17.53
CA THR A 252 -13.07 8.82 18.96
C THR A 252 -14.56 9.11 19.17
N ALA A 253 -15.25 8.29 19.96
CA ALA A 253 -16.62 8.58 20.35
C ALA A 253 -16.60 9.92 21.13
N GLY A 254 -17.13 10.98 20.53
CA GLY A 254 -17.23 12.30 21.18
C GLY A 254 -16.51 13.48 20.45
N ALA A 255 -16.16 13.31 19.18
CA ALA A 255 -15.72 14.45 18.34
C ALA A 255 -16.73 14.72 17.23
#